data_b8d7c25834334e50b2eabd6009f30ee1
#
_entry.id   b8d7c25834334e50b2eabd6009f30ee1
#
_cell.length_a   1.000
_cell.length_b   1.000
_cell.length_c   1.000
_cell.angle_alpha   90.00
_cell.angle_beta   90.00
_cell.angle_gamma   90.00
#
_symmetry.space_group_name_H-M   'P 1'
#
loop_
_entity.id
_entity.type
_entity.pdbx_description
1 polymer ?
#
loop_
_entity_poly.entity_id
_entity_poly.type
_entity_poly.pdbx_seq_one_letter_code
_entity_poly.pdbx_strand_id
1 'polypeptide(L)'
;MAEPQNIVPFAEGAPADDLMIEEIGDGDVLIGDPELDFLDELDDAEFDQNLAEVIDERELMRKASELVGFYENDRAARAEWEERYKQGLKTLDPDGGLAEGEDERATRGLSVVVHPLIAEAATQFNAKAIAELYPSGGPVKSVILGEPNEEMEDQARRVREFMNYQITQEMPEYFPDLDQMLFHLPLIGHTFKKVWWDSNLDRQCSQFVKAE
;
A
#
# COMPACT_ATOMS: atom_id res chain seq x y z
N MET A 1 35.51 13.33 9.39
CA MET A 1 34.48 13.96 10.24
C MET A 1 33.22 14.02 9.37
N ALA A 2 32.30 13.09 9.58
CA ALA A 2 31.00 13.08 8.90
C ALA A 2 29.99 13.78 9.84
N GLU A 3 29.28 14.77 9.30
CA GLU A 3 28.21 15.46 10.01
C GLU A 3 27.04 14.51 10.26
N PRO A 4 26.38 14.58 11.43
CA PRO A 4 25.21 13.75 11.71
C PRO A 4 24.03 14.22 10.84
N GLN A 5 23.45 13.30 10.09
CA GLN A 5 22.25 13.53 9.31
C GLN A 5 21.05 13.80 10.25
N ASN A 6 20.40 14.91 10.02
CA ASN A 6 19.21 15.39 10.66
C ASN A 6 18.09 14.34 10.58
N ILE A 7 17.78 13.70 11.70
CA ILE A 7 16.59 12.85 11.81
C ILE A 7 15.39 13.78 11.97
N VAL A 8 14.51 13.76 10.97
CA VAL A 8 13.24 14.50 10.99
C VAL A 8 12.38 13.94 12.12
N PRO A 9 11.87 14.75 13.07
CA PRO A 9 11.01 14.24 14.14
C PRO A 9 9.67 13.77 13.56
N PHE A 10 9.32 12.55 13.92
CA PHE A 10 8.04 11.94 13.59
C PHE A 10 6.97 12.52 14.51
N ALA A 11 5.87 13.03 13.92
CA ALA A 11 4.59 13.41 14.50
C ALA A 11 4.61 14.35 15.73
N GLU A 12 4.30 15.63 15.50
CA GLU A 12 3.65 16.49 16.48
C GLU A 12 2.23 15.95 16.77
N GLY A 13 2.01 15.46 17.99
CA GLY A 13 0.64 15.15 18.42
C GLY A 13 0.43 14.23 19.62
N ALA A 14 1.46 13.58 20.15
CA ALA A 14 1.31 12.83 21.40
C ALA A 14 1.54 13.74 22.62
N PRO A 15 0.68 13.71 23.66
CA PRO A 15 0.93 14.44 24.89
C PRO A 15 2.19 13.88 25.55
N ALA A 16 3.12 14.78 25.89
CA ALA A 16 4.44 14.47 26.45
C ALA A 16 4.40 13.93 27.90
N ASP A 17 3.23 13.66 28.45
CA ASP A 17 3.05 13.32 29.86
C ASP A 17 3.19 11.82 30.18
N ASP A 18 3.28 10.94 29.17
CA ASP A 18 3.33 9.49 29.39
C ASP A 18 4.66 8.82 28.95
N LEU A 19 5.71 9.59 28.67
CA LEU A 19 7.00 9.03 28.34
C LEU A 19 7.81 8.69 29.60
N MET A 20 8.12 7.41 29.81
CA MET A 20 9.12 7.01 30.81
C MET A 20 10.52 7.28 30.28
N ILE A 21 11.30 8.06 31.01
CA ILE A 21 12.69 8.39 30.72
C ILE A 21 13.56 7.64 31.72
N GLU A 22 14.26 6.61 31.31
CA GLU A 22 15.19 5.85 32.14
C GLU A 22 16.63 6.11 31.67
N GLU A 23 17.50 6.55 32.56
CA GLU A 23 18.92 6.77 32.29
C GLU A 23 19.67 5.44 32.39
N ILE A 24 20.12 4.94 31.25
CA ILE A 24 20.98 3.76 31.18
C ILE A 24 22.42 4.26 31.15
N GLY A 25 23.19 3.94 32.15
CA GLY A 25 24.55 4.46 32.43
C GLY A 25 25.42 4.70 31.18
N ASP A 26 26.23 5.77 31.26
CA ASP A 26 27.15 6.35 30.27
C ASP A 26 26.54 7.46 29.38
N GLY A 27 25.43 8.08 29.82
CA GLY A 27 24.80 9.23 29.13
C GLY A 27 23.80 8.87 28.05
N ASP A 28 23.47 7.59 27.90
CA ASP A 28 22.40 7.13 27.03
C ASP A 28 21.07 7.16 27.78
N VAL A 29 20.05 7.74 27.14
CA VAL A 29 18.69 7.88 27.69
C VAL A 29 17.75 7.01 26.85
N LEU A 30 17.12 6.04 27.49
CA LEU A 30 16.05 5.26 26.88
C LEU A 30 14.74 6.02 27.10
N ILE A 31 14.13 6.42 26.02
CA ILE A 31 12.78 7.00 26.04
C ILE A 31 11.83 5.85 25.71
N GLY A 32 11.26 5.25 26.74
CA GLY A 32 10.24 4.22 26.61
C GLY A 32 8.84 4.85 26.64
N ASP A 33 8.00 4.41 25.73
CA ASP A 33 6.56 4.59 25.83
C ASP A 33 6.05 3.43 26.72
N PRO A 34 5.39 3.69 27.87
CA PRO A 34 4.84 2.61 28.71
C PRO A 34 3.84 1.73 27.94
N GLU A 35 3.32 2.20 26.81
CA GLU A 35 2.53 1.37 25.91
C GLU A 35 3.37 0.34 25.10
N LEU A 36 4.70 0.52 25.03
CA LEU A 36 5.63 -0.42 24.40
C LEU A 36 6.21 -1.46 25.36
N ASP A 37 5.96 -1.33 26.66
CA ASP A 37 6.38 -2.28 27.71
C ASP A 37 5.79 -3.69 27.48
N PHE A 38 4.66 -3.76 26.74
CA PHE A 38 4.10 -5.03 26.29
C PHE A 38 5.00 -5.77 25.28
N LEU A 39 5.93 -5.07 24.61
CA LEU A 39 6.87 -5.70 23.67
C LEU A 39 7.94 -6.53 24.42
N ASP A 40 8.24 -6.18 25.68
CA ASP A 40 9.16 -6.96 26.51
C ASP A 40 8.52 -8.30 26.93
N GLU A 41 7.18 -8.35 27.08
CA GLU A 41 6.46 -9.61 27.29
C GLU A 41 6.44 -10.51 26.04
N LEU A 42 6.75 -9.95 24.86
CA LEU A 42 6.83 -10.70 23.60
C LEU A 42 8.21 -11.31 23.32
N ASP A 43 9.23 -10.97 24.09
CA ASP A 43 10.60 -11.49 23.91
C ASP A 43 10.67 -13.04 24.13
N ASP A 44 9.69 -13.59 24.84
CA ASP A 44 9.55 -15.04 25.06
C ASP A 44 8.64 -15.73 24.01
N ALA A 45 8.00 -14.98 23.10
CA ALA A 45 7.12 -15.55 22.10
C ALA A 45 7.92 -16.17 20.93
N GLU A 46 7.59 -17.41 20.56
CA GLU A 46 8.14 -18.04 19.36
C GLU A 46 7.71 -17.25 18.11
N PHE A 47 8.58 -17.19 17.09
CA PHE A 47 8.41 -16.35 15.88
C PHE A 47 7.05 -16.51 15.17
N ASP A 48 6.42 -17.66 15.26
CA ASP A 48 5.14 -18.01 14.63
C ASP A 48 3.98 -18.14 15.63
N GLN A 49 4.19 -17.79 16.92
CA GLN A 49 3.16 -17.84 17.94
C GLN A 49 2.11 -16.75 17.71
N ASN A 50 0.85 -17.10 17.96
CA ASN A 50 -0.24 -16.13 17.93
C ASN A 50 -0.13 -15.17 19.12
N LEU A 51 0.24 -13.92 18.87
CA LEU A 51 0.43 -12.90 19.90
C LEU A 51 -0.82 -12.65 20.76
N ALA A 52 -2.02 -12.89 20.23
CA ALA A 52 -3.26 -12.78 20.98
C ALA A 52 -3.40 -13.82 22.11
N GLU A 53 -2.60 -14.89 22.12
CA GLU A 53 -2.58 -15.89 23.17
C GLU A 53 -1.63 -15.52 24.33
N VAL A 54 -0.70 -14.59 24.07
CA VAL A 54 0.31 -14.15 25.03
C VAL A 54 -0.14 -12.90 25.77
N ILE A 55 -0.89 -12.01 25.10
CA ILE A 55 -1.35 -10.74 25.65
C ILE A 55 -2.55 -10.96 26.58
N ASP A 56 -2.58 -10.24 27.72
CA ASP A 56 -3.70 -10.26 28.66
C ASP A 56 -5.03 -9.86 27.96
N GLU A 57 -6.11 -10.60 28.24
CA GLU A 57 -7.41 -10.42 27.58
C GLU A 57 -7.96 -8.99 27.71
N ARG A 58 -7.72 -8.33 28.85
CA ARG A 58 -8.17 -6.94 29.08
C ARG A 58 -7.42 -5.95 28.20
N GLU A 59 -6.14 -6.15 28.05
CA GLU A 59 -5.28 -5.32 27.21
C GLU A 59 -5.61 -5.53 25.73
N LEU A 60 -5.80 -6.78 25.32
CA LEU A 60 -6.24 -7.13 23.98
C LEU A 60 -7.58 -6.46 23.64
N MET A 61 -8.57 -6.49 24.57
CA MET A 61 -9.84 -5.79 24.38
C MET A 61 -9.68 -4.28 24.28
N ARG A 62 -8.82 -3.68 25.10
CA ARG A 62 -8.53 -2.24 25.06
C ARG A 62 -7.95 -1.84 23.70
N LYS A 63 -6.91 -2.55 23.25
CA LYS A 63 -6.28 -2.32 21.94
C LYS A 63 -7.24 -2.57 20.77
N ALA A 64 -8.05 -3.60 20.84
CA ALA A 64 -9.08 -3.85 19.83
C ALA A 64 -10.10 -2.71 19.73
N SER A 65 -10.58 -2.20 20.88
CA SER A 65 -11.49 -1.06 20.90
C SER A 65 -10.88 0.22 20.36
N GLU A 66 -9.61 0.47 20.64
CA GLU A 66 -8.85 1.61 20.12
C GLU A 66 -8.68 1.51 18.60
N LEU A 67 -8.29 0.34 18.09
CA LEU A 67 -8.17 0.09 16.64
C LEU A 67 -9.50 0.28 15.90
N VAL A 68 -10.62 -0.16 16.49
CA VAL A 68 -11.95 0.09 15.93
C VAL A 68 -12.26 1.59 15.88
N GLY A 69 -11.92 2.32 16.95
CA GLY A 69 -12.09 3.77 17.00
C GLY A 69 -11.26 4.49 15.92
N PHE A 70 -10.02 4.10 15.71
CA PHE A 70 -9.18 4.63 14.63
C PHE A 70 -9.79 4.34 13.26
N TYR A 71 -10.23 3.10 13.03
CA TYR A 71 -10.88 2.73 11.77
C TYR A 71 -12.13 3.57 11.48
N GLU A 72 -12.98 3.79 12.48
CA GLU A 72 -14.18 4.60 12.32
C GLU A 72 -13.87 6.07 12.02
N ASN A 73 -12.86 6.63 12.69
CA ASN A 73 -12.37 7.98 12.44
C ASN A 73 -11.79 8.12 11.03
N ASP A 74 -10.94 7.19 10.61
CA ASP A 74 -10.35 7.18 9.28
C ASP A 74 -11.40 7.03 8.19
N ARG A 75 -12.39 6.17 8.41
CA ARG A 75 -13.52 5.99 7.51
C ARG A 75 -14.34 7.28 7.36
N ALA A 76 -14.60 7.97 8.46
CA ALA A 76 -15.32 9.24 8.44
C ALA A 76 -14.52 10.33 7.70
N ALA A 77 -13.22 10.40 7.92
CA ALA A 77 -12.32 11.35 7.25
C ALA A 77 -12.23 11.10 5.72
N ARG A 78 -12.40 9.86 5.27
CA ARG A 78 -12.37 9.49 3.85
C ARG A 78 -13.65 9.83 3.08
N ALA A 79 -14.77 10.07 3.72
CA ALA A 79 -16.08 10.17 3.08
C ALA A 79 -16.11 11.20 1.92
N GLU A 80 -15.53 12.38 2.11
CA GLU A 80 -15.45 13.42 1.07
C GLU A 80 -14.58 12.99 -0.14
N TRP A 81 -13.49 12.28 0.14
CA TRP A 81 -12.63 11.76 -0.91
C TRP A 81 -13.31 10.64 -1.70
N GLU A 82 -14.03 9.74 -1.03
CA GLU A 82 -14.79 8.67 -1.67
C GLU A 82 -15.90 9.20 -2.58
N GLU A 83 -16.57 10.27 -2.18
CA GLU A 83 -17.58 10.91 -3.01
C GLU A 83 -16.96 11.51 -4.29
N ARG A 84 -15.83 12.21 -4.16
CA ARG A 84 -15.06 12.73 -5.31
C ARG A 84 -14.60 11.60 -6.23
N TYR A 85 -14.14 10.51 -5.67
CA TYR A 85 -13.70 9.34 -6.45
C TYR A 85 -14.88 8.71 -7.21
N LYS A 86 -16.02 8.49 -6.56
CA LYS A 86 -17.24 7.98 -7.21
C LYS A 86 -17.71 8.89 -8.35
N GLN A 87 -17.60 10.19 -8.16
CA GLN A 87 -17.90 11.16 -9.22
C GLN A 87 -16.90 11.04 -10.38
N GLY A 88 -15.62 10.87 -10.08
CA GLY A 88 -14.57 10.62 -11.09
C GLY A 88 -14.84 9.36 -11.90
N LEU A 89 -15.23 8.26 -11.25
CA LEU A 89 -15.58 7.01 -11.93
C LEU A 89 -16.79 7.16 -12.87
N LYS A 90 -17.81 7.94 -12.47
CA LYS A 90 -18.94 8.24 -13.34
C LYS A 90 -18.54 8.97 -14.63
N THR A 91 -17.50 9.81 -14.57
CA THR A 91 -17.00 10.52 -15.75
C THR A 91 -16.17 9.65 -16.70
N LEU A 92 -15.75 8.45 -16.25
CA LEU A 92 -15.06 7.49 -17.11
C LEU A 92 -16.03 6.71 -18.01
N ASP A 93 -17.28 6.58 -17.60
CA ASP A 93 -18.31 5.88 -18.36
C ASP A 93 -19.00 6.88 -19.31
N PRO A 94 -18.70 6.81 -20.63
CA PRO A 94 -19.30 7.72 -21.60
C PRO A 94 -20.80 7.53 -21.77
N ASP A 95 -21.35 6.36 -21.41
CA ASP A 95 -22.76 6.02 -21.57
C ASP A 95 -23.56 6.10 -20.27
N GLY A 96 -22.92 5.95 -19.11
CA GLY A 96 -23.54 5.91 -17.77
C GLY A 96 -23.40 7.18 -16.94
N GLY A 97 -22.56 8.08 -17.38
CA GLY A 97 -22.17 9.28 -16.64
C GLY A 97 -23.05 10.51 -16.88
N LEU A 98 -24.24 10.34 -17.38
CA LEU A 98 -25.22 11.46 -17.41
C LEU A 98 -25.50 11.87 -15.97
N ALA A 99 -24.91 12.99 -15.56
CA ALA A 99 -25.18 13.56 -14.25
C ALA A 99 -26.69 13.78 -14.08
N GLU A 100 -27.21 13.57 -12.86
CA GLU A 100 -28.57 13.92 -12.51
C GLU A 100 -28.84 15.37 -12.97
N GLY A 101 -29.72 15.55 -13.94
CA GLY A 101 -30.00 16.83 -14.60
C GLY A 101 -29.59 16.92 -16.08
N GLU A 102 -28.82 15.96 -16.62
CA GLU A 102 -28.52 15.91 -18.06
C GLU A 102 -29.67 15.38 -18.87
N ASP A 103 -30.54 14.54 -18.28
CA ASP A 103 -31.84 14.17 -18.85
C ASP A 103 -32.70 15.39 -19.12
N GLU A 104 -32.68 16.41 -18.27
CA GLU A 104 -33.34 17.68 -18.53
C GLU A 104 -32.75 18.48 -19.70
N ARG A 105 -31.42 18.42 -19.90
CA ARG A 105 -30.73 19.07 -21.03
C ARG A 105 -31.05 18.35 -22.34
N ALA A 106 -31.03 17.01 -22.35
CA ALA A 106 -31.43 16.21 -23.49
C ALA A 106 -32.90 16.48 -23.87
N THR A 107 -33.80 16.60 -22.90
CA THR A 107 -35.20 16.93 -23.09
C THR A 107 -35.39 18.34 -23.67
N ARG A 108 -34.46 19.27 -23.42
CA ARG A 108 -34.47 20.63 -23.99
C ARG A 108 -33.82 20.71 -25.37
N GLY A 109 -33.38 19.59 -25.96
CA GLY A 109 -32.71 19.54 -27.27
C GLY A 109 -31.28 20.07 -27.25
N LEU A 110 -30.65 20.14 -26.08
CA LEU A 110 -29.24 20.51 -25.94
C LEU A 110 -28.37 19.27 -26.16
N SER A 111 -27.28 19.43 -26.89
CA SER A 111 -26.29 18.36 -27.07
C SER A 111 -25.55 18.09 -25.75
N VAL A 112 -25.57 16.84 -25.32
CA VAL A 112 -24.79 16.37 -24.18
C VAL A 112 -23.56 15.65 -24.75
N VAL A 113 -22.50 16.42 -25.02
CA VAL A 113 -21.22 15.84 -25.44
C VAL A 113 -20.27 15.90 -24.26
N VAL A 114 -19.92 14.73 -23.73
CA VAL A 114 -18.89 14.58 -22.71
C VAL A 114 -17.56 14.26 -23.41
N HIS A 115 -16.55 15.07 -23.17
CA HIS A 115 -15.22 14.80 -23.68
C HIS A 115 -14.48 13.89 -22.70
N PRO A 116 -14.03 12.68 -23.09
CA PRO A 116 -13.48 11.68 -22.18
C PRO A 116 -12.01 11.96 -21.80
N LEU A 117 -11.69 13.19 -21.40
CA LEU A 117 -10.31 13.61 -21.07
C LEU A 117 -9.69 12.78 -19.95
N ILE A 118 -10.47 12.43 -18.94
CA ILE A 118 -9.98 11.64 -17.79
C ILE A 118 -9.66 10.22 -18.24
N ALA A 119 -10.54 9.61 -19.02
CA ALA A 119 -10.33 8.26 -19.56
C ALA A 119 -9.11 8.21 -20.48
N GLU A 120 -8.93 9.21 -21.33
CA GLU A 120 -7.78 9.33 -22.22
C GLU A 120 -6.49 9.48 -21.41
N ALA A 121 -6.46 10.38 -20.41
CA ALA A 121 -5.30 10.59 -19.56
C ALA A 121 -4.93 9.35 -18.75
N ALA A 122 -5.92 8.66 -18.16
CA ALA A 122 -5.71 7.43 -17.40
C ALA A 122 -5.15 6.30 -18.30
N THR A 123 -5.70 6.16 -19.50
CA THR A 123 -5.22 5.15 -20.47
C THR A 123 -3.80 5.44 -20.95
N GLN A 124 -3.48 6.69 -21.24
CA GLN A 124 -2.12 7.09 -21.65
C GLN A 124 -1.11 6.87 -20.52
N PHE A 125 -1.48 7.21 -19.29
CA PHE A 125 -0.64 6.96 -18.12
C PHE A 125 -0.39 5.45 -17.96
N ASN A 126 -1.46 4.65 -17.98
CA ASN A 126 -1.37 3.19 -17.84
C ASN A 126 -0.46 2.58 -18.90
N ALA A 127 -0.66 2.92 -20.18
CA ALA A 127 0.16 2.39 -21.27
C ALA A 127 1.65 2.69 -21.13
N LYS A 128 2.01 3.90 -20.66
CA LYS A 128 3.40 4.29 -20.40
C LYS A 128 3.97 3.57 -19.18
N ALA A 129 3.21 3.53 -18.08
CA ALA A 129 3.63 2.92 -16.83
C ALA A 129 3.87 1.41 -16.99
N ILE A 130 2.99 0.70 -17.70
CA ILE A 130 3.17 -0.74 -17.99
C ILE A 130 4.43 -0.98 -18.80
N ALA A 131 4.69 -0.19 -19.83
CA ALA A 131 5.87 -0.36 -20.66
C ALA A 131 7.19 -0.22 -19.89
N GLU A 132 7.21 0.63 -18.84
CA GLU A 132 8.38 0.84 -17.99
C GLU A 132 8.47 -0.18 -16.84
N LEU A 133 7.34 -0.50 -16.19
CA LEU A 133 7.32 -1.36 -15.00
C LEU A 133 7.29 -2.86 -15.34
N TYR A 134 6.76 -3.21 -16.52
CA TYR A 134 6.66 -4.60 -16.98
C TYR A 134 7.27 -4.77 -18.37
N PRO A 135 8.59 -4.57 -18.52
CA PRO A 135 9.27 -4.74 -19.79
C PRO A 135 9.29 -6.21 -20.22
N SER A 136 9.50 -6.47 -21.52
CA SER A 136 9.55 -7.83 -22.10
C SER A 136 10.62 -8.75 -21.48
N GLY A 137 11.65 -8.19 -20.87
CA GLY A 137 12.69 -8.92 -20.13
C GLY A 137 12.33 -9.31 -18.69
N GLY A 138 11.11 -8.99 -18.26
CA GLY A 138 10.61 -9.19 -16.90
C GLY A 138 10.76 -7.96 -16.01
N PRO A 139 9.88 -7.82 -14.99
CA PRO A 139 9.85 -6.65 -14.11
C PRO A 139 11.00 -6.58 -13.11
N VAL A 140 11.66 -7.70 -12.83
CA VAL A 140 12.71 -7.76 -11.80
C VAL A 140 14.10 -7.59 -12.40
N LYS A 141 14.88 -6.67 -11.82
CA LYS A 141 16.30 -6.48 -12.10
C LYS A 141 17.08 -6.69 -10.80
N SER A 142 18.20 -7.41 -10.90
CA SER A 142 19.14 -7.57 -9.79
C SER A 142 20.25 -6.55 -9.89
N VAL A 143 20.63 -5.98 -8.73
CA VAL A 143 21.79 -5.09 -8.61
C VAL A 143 22.72 -5.66 -7.54
N ILE A 144 24.02 -5.78 -7.85
CA ILE A 144 25.03 -6.23 -6.91
C ILE A 144 25.54 -5.01 -6.16
N LEU A 145 25.51 -5.07 -4.82
CA LEU A 145 26.07 -4.05 -3.96
C LEU A 145 27.52 -4.43 -3.61
N GLY A 146 28.47 -3.51 -3.83
CA GLY A 146 29.90 -3.73 -3.59
C GLY A 146 30.66 -4.10 -4.87
N GLU A 147 31.82 -4.70 -4.69
CA GLU A 147 32.67 -5.15 -5.82
C GLU A 147 32.10 -6.46 -6.40
N PRO A 148 31.68 -6.49 -7.68
CA PRO A 148 31.16 -7.69 -8.29
C PRO A 148 32.27 -8.74 -8.48
N ASN A 149 31.91 -10.00 -8.24
CA ASN A 149 32.70 -11.14 -8.62
C ASN A 149 31.86 -12.11 -9.46
N GLU A 150 32.49 -13.05 -10.16
CA GLU A 150 31.82 -13.99 -11.07
C GLU A 150 30.75 -14.82 -10.36
N GLU A 151 30.98 -15.22 -9.11
CA GLU A 151 30.02 -15.99 -8.33
C GLU A 151 28.76 -15.17 -7.95
N MET A 152 28.96 -13.89 -7.54
CA MET A 152 27.87 -12.97 -7.23
C MET A 152 27.05 -12.61 -8.47
N GLU A 153 27.70 -12.48 -9.63
CA GLU A 153 27.01 -12.22 -10.89
C GLU A 153 26.13 -13.40 -11.30
N ASP A 154 26.64 -14.64 -11.16
CA ASP A 154 25.88 -15.85 -11.46
C ASP A 154 24.69 -16.01 -10.48
N GLN A 155 24.90 -15.75 -9.19
CA GLN A 155 23.84 -15.76 -8.19
C GLN A 155 22.77 -14.71 -8.48
N ALA A 156 23.16 -13.47 -8.78
CA ALA A 156 22.26 -12.38 -9.12
C ALA A 156 21.41 -12.70 -10.37
N ARG A 157 22.02 -13.34 -11.36
CA ARG A 157 21.32 -13.81 -12.57
C ARG A 157 20.27 -14.86 -12.23
N ARG A 158 20.62 -15.90 -11.44
CA ARG A 158 19.67 -16.95 -11.02
C ARG A 158 18.51 -16.40 -10.21
N VAL A 159 18.77 -15.50 -9.28
CA VAL A 159 17.70 -14.84 -8.48
C VAL A 159 16.78 -14.04 -9.39
N ARG A 160 17.31 -13.24 -10.31
CA ARG A 160 16.50 -12.47 -11.26
C ARG A 160 15.64 -13.37 -12.14
N GLU A 161 16.19 -14.43 -12.70
CA GLU A 161 15.47 -15.39 -13.55
C GLU A 161 14.34 -16.07 -12.77
N PHE A 162 14.62 -16.51 -11.54
CA PHE A 162 13.65 -17.16 -10.68
C PHE A 162 12.50 -16.20 -10.28
N MET A 163 12.82 -14.98 -9.85
CA MET A 163 11.78 -14.01 -9.49
C MET A 163 10.93 -13.59 -10.70
N ASN A 164 11.54 -13.43 -11.87
CA ASN A 164 10.77 -13.16 -13.09
C ASN A 164 9.87 -14.34 -13.46
N TYR A 165 10.35 -15.58 -13.33
CA TYR A 165 9.54 -16.78 -13.54
C TYR A 165 8.33 -16.82 -12.60
N GLN A 166 8.53 -16.56 -11.31
CA GLN A 166 7.43 -16.51 -10.35
C GLN A 166 6.36 -15.49 -10.76
N ILE A 167 6.76 -14.26 -11.07
CA ILE A 167 5.83 -13.17 -11.40
C ILE A 167 5.13 -13.40 -12.75
N THR A 168 5.83 -13.96 -13.74
CA THR A 168 5.29 -14.07 -15.11
C THR A 168 4.60 -15.38 -15.40
N GLN A 169 4.94 -16.46 -14.69
CA GLN A 169 4.44 -17.82 -14.98
C GLN A 169 3.61 -18.39 -13.83
N GLU A 170 4.08 -18.26 -12.58
CA GLU A 170 3.37 -18.84 -11.45
C GLU A 170 2.22 -17.97 -10.94
N MET A 171 2.29 -16.65 -11.17
CA MET A 171 1.27 -15.67 -10.76
C MET A 171 0.55 -15.08 -11.98
N PRO A 172 -0.35 -15.81 -12.64
CA PRO A 172 -1.05 -15.33 -13.85
C PRO A 172 -1.92 -14.10 -13.58
N GLU A 173 -2.35 -13.90 -12.33
CA GLU A 173 -3.11 -12.74 -11.89
C GLU A 173 -2.27 -11.46 -11.78
N TYR A 174 -0.94 -11.57 -11.72
CA TYR A 174 -0.07 -10.41 -11.44
C TYR A 174 -0.19 -9.30 -12.48
N PHE A 175 -0.16 -9.65 -13.76
CA PHE A 175 -0.23 -8.67 -14.85
C PHE A 175 -1.62 -8.00 -14.95
N PRO A 176 -2.74 -8.73 -14.95
CA PRO A 176 -4.08 -8.12 -14.94
C PRO A 176 -4.32 -7.21 -13.73
N ASP A 177 -3.83 -7.61 -12.55
CA ASP A 177 -3.92 -6.81 -11.34
C ASP A 177 -3.07 -5.53 -11.42
N LEU A 178 -1.87 -5.64 -11.98
CA LEU A 178 -1.00 -4.48 -12.20
C LEU A 178 -1.62 -3.49 -13.19
N ASP A 179 -2.21 -3.99 -14.26
CA ASP A 179 -2.90 -3.20 -15.27
C ASP A 179 -4.06 -2.41 -14.65
N GLN A 180 -4.93 -3.08 -13.89
CA GLN A 180 -6.01 -2.43 -13.16
C GLN A 180 -5.49 -1.39 -12.15
N MET A 181 -4.47 -1.74 -11.37
CA MET A 181 -3.86 -0.87 -10.40
C MET A 181 -3.32 0.43 -11.03
N LEU A 182 -2.61 0.31 -12.14
CA LEU A 182 -2.04 1.45 -12.87
C LEU A 182 -3.10 2.30 -13.58
N PHE A 183 -4.20 1.70 -14.02
CA PHE A 183 -5.33 2.45 -14.58
C PHE A 183 -6.04 3.28 -13.50
N HIS A 184 -6.22 2.73 -12.30
CA HIS A 184 -6.87 3.41 -11.20
C HIS A 184 -5.97 4.44 -10.50
N LEU A 185 -4.65 4.26 -10.53
CA LEU A 185 -3.69 5.12 -9.83
C LEU A 185 -3.85 6.62 -10.12
N PRO A 186 -3.95 7.10 -11.37
CA PRO A 186 -4.12 8.52 -11.67
C PRO A 186 -5.47 9.08 -11.23
N LEU A 187 -6.48 8.23 -11.04
CA LEU A 187 -7.82 8.63 -10.60
C LEU A 187 -7.90 8.79 -9.09
N ILE A 188 -7.20 7.93 -8.35
CA ILE A 188 -7.27 7.80 -6.90
C ILE A 188 -6.12 8.54 -6.22
N GLY A 189 -4.95 8.60 -6.88
CA GLY A 189 -3.71 9.14 -6.34
C GLY A 189 -2.87 8.11 -5.57
N HIS A 190 -3.47 7.03 -5.08
CA HIS A 190 -2.79 5.92 -4.42
C HIS A 190 -3.54 4.62 -4.66
N THR A 191 -2.81 3.51 -4.65
CA THR A 191 -3.38 2.17 -4.83
C THR A 191 -2.66 1.17 -3.94
N PHE A 192 -3.33 0.10 -3.56
CA PHE A 192 -2.78 -0.95 -2.73
C PHE A 192 -2.80 -2.28 -3.45
N LYS A 193 -1.77 -3.08 -3.21
CA LYS A 193 -1.68 -4.45 -3.68
C LYS A 193 -1.45 -5.36 -2.49
N LYS A 194 -2.32 -6.36 -2.31
CA LYS A 194 -2.17 -7.40 -1.30
C LYS A 194 -1.34 -8.53 -1.92
N VAL A 195 -0.33 -8.98 -1.19
CA VAL A 195 0.49 -10.15 -1.55
C VAL A 195 0.44 -11.12 -0.39
N TRP A 196 0.20 -12.39 -0.66
CA TRP A 196 0.14 -13.43 0.37
C TRP A 196 0.52 -14.79 -0.20
N TRP A 197 0.83 -15.73 0.68
CA TRP A 197 0.97 -17.13 0.34
C TRP A 197 -0.38 -17.83 0.42
N ASP A 198 -0.79 -18.52 -0.63
CA ASP A 198 -2.00 -19.32 -0.62
C ASP A 198 -1.64 -20.79 -0.42
N SER A 199 -1.99 -21.34 0.76
CA SER A 199 -1.69 -22.73 1.12
C SER A 199 -2.45 -23.75 0.29
N ASN A 200 -3.58 -23.38 -0.32
CA ASN A 200 -4.36 -24.29 -1.17
C ASN A 200 -3.76 -24.39 -2.57
N LEU A 201 -3.20 -23.28 -3.06
CA LEU A 201 -2.55 -23.22 -4.37
C LEU A 201 -1.04 -23.50 -4.29
N ASP A 202 -0.49 -23.55 -3.07
CA ASP A 202 0.94 -23.74 -2.78
C ASP A 202 1.84 -22.75 -3.56
N ARG A 203 1.40 -21.48 -3.63
CA ARG A 203 2.11 -20.41 -4.33
C ARG A 203 1.81 -19.04 -3.75
N GLN A 204 2.64 -18.08 -4.12
CA GLN A 204 2.38 -16.67 -3.89
C GLN A 204 1.23 -16.19 -4.78
N CYS A 205 0.37 -15.36 -4.21
CA CYS A 205 -0.74 -14.70 -4.88
C CYS A 205 -0.67 -13.21 -4.68
N SER A 206 -1.17 -12.47 -5.65
CA SER A 206 -1.31 -11.03 -5.54
C SER A 206 -2.70 -10.59 -5.96
N GLN A 207 -3.18 -9.52 -5.38
CA GLN A 207 -4.48 -8.94 -5.70
C GLN A 207 -4.44 -7.43 -5.59
N PHE A 208 -4.97 -6.74 -6.57
CA PHE A 208 -5.25 -5.32 -6.49
C PHE A 208 -6.42 -5.08 -5.51
N VAL A 209 -6.20 -4.20 -4.53
CA VAL A 209 -7.23 -3.81 -3.56
C VAL A 209 -7.86 -2.52 -4.05
N LYS A 210 -9.16 -2.60 -4.37
CA LYS A 210 -9.94 -1.42 -4.75
C LYS A 210 -10.10 -0.48 -3.57
N ALA A 211 -10.25 0.80 -3.86
CA ALA A 211 -10.38 1.84 -2.84
C ALA A 211 -11.80 1.97 -2.24
N GLU A 212 -12.74 1.17 -2.72
CA GLU A 212 -14.16 1.15 -2.27
C GLU A 212 -14.36 0.26 -1.05
#